data_0e89698f503ae14b01caa60f0e155226
#
_entry.id   0e89698f503ae14b01caa60f0e155226
#
_cell.length_a   1.000
_cell.length_b   1.000
_cell.length_c   1.000
_cell.angle_alpha   90.00
_cell.angle_beta   90.00
_cell.angle_gamma   90.00
#
_symmetry.space_group_name_H-M   'P 1'
#
loop_
_entity.id
_entity.type
_entity.pdbx_description
1 polymer ?
#
loop_
_entity_poly.entity_id
_entity_poly.type
_entity_poly.pdbx_seq_one_letter_code
_entity_poly.pdbx_strand_id
1 'polypeptide(L)'
;LDNSLKNIDEITGKINRGEGTIGKLVNDDETAEELNTAIQGVNNMLDTAGKLQTGIEFQSYYLGEAAAARTSVNVKVQPGLDRYYLIGVVDDPFGVVEGIDTTTTTNGTTTEVSERKTRRNEFKFNAQFAKNFYNFTVRGGIIENAGGVGFDYMLFRNRAKLSLEAFQFSQLNIRAQLQYNLYKGIYLVGGGNDMLGNAGKRSGYLGAGLFLTNDDLKLLAGSLL
;
A
#
# COMPACT_ATOMS: atom_id res chain seq x y z
N LEU A 1 15.05 -8.40 -24.76
CA LEU A 1 15.64 -9.35 -23.78
C LEU A 1 16.73 -8.66 -22.95
N ASP A 2 17.65 -7.89 -23.56
CA ASP A 2 18.77 -7.23 -22.84
C ASP A 2 18.29 -6.21 -21.80
N ASN A 3 17.23 -5.44 -22.07
CA ASN A 3 16.72 -4.44 -21.13
C ASN A 3 16.02 -5.11 -19.92
N SER A 4 15.35 -6.23 -20.13
CA SER A 4 14.70 -6.97 -19.04
C SER A 4 15.73 -7.63 -18.11
N LEU A 5 16.80 -8.17 -18.67
CA LEU A 5 17.91 -8.74 -17.90
C LEU A 5 18.65 -7.66 -17.11
N LYS A 6 18.91 -6.49 -17.70
CA LYS A 6 19.49 -5.33 -16.99
C LYS A 6 18.63 -4.86 -15.84
N ASN A 7 17.30 -4.77 -16.05
CA ASN A 7 16.38 -4.38 -14.99
C ASN A 7 16.34 -5.39 -13.83
N ILE A 8 16.39 -6.70 -14.15
CA ILE A 8 16.49 -7.76 -13.13
C ILE A 8 17.80 -7.64 -12.35
N ASP A 9 18.90 -7.43 -13.03
CA ASP A 9 20.22 -7.28 -12.41
C ASP A 9 20.29 -6.03 -11.52
N GLU A 10 19.70 -4.93 -11.97
CA GLU A 10 19.60 -3.69 -11.19
C GLU A 10 18.71 -3.83 -9.95
N ILE A 11 17.55 -4.51 -10.08
CA ILE A 11 16.66 -4.79 -8.95
C ILE A 11 17.35 -5.71 -7.94
N THR A 12 17.97 -6.79 -8.41
CA THR A 12 18.72 -7.73 -7.56
C THR A 12 19.89 -7.06 -6.88
N GLY A 13 20.60 -6.19 -7.61
CA GLY A 13 21.68 -5.37 -7.07
C GLY A 13 21.21 -4.40 -5.98
N LYS A 14 20.08 -3.75 -6.14
CA LYS A 14 19.47 -2.88 -5.11
C LYS A 14 19.07 -3.68 -3.87
N ILE A 15 18.44 -4.84 -4.07
CA ILE A 15 18.07 -5.73 -2.96
C ILE A 15 19.33 -6.15 -2.17
N ASN A 16 20.37 -6.60 -2.85
CA ASN A 16 21.62 -7.03 -2.21
C ASN A 16 22.36 -5.90 -1.47
N ARG A 17 22.21 -4.65 -1.90
CA ARG A 17 22.79 -3.48 -1.22
C ARG A 17 21.91 -2.93 -0.08
N GLY A 18 20.77 -3.55 0.20
CA GLY A 18 19.83 -3.04 1.21
C GLY A 18 19.08 -1.77 0.79
N GLU A 19 19.07 -1.46 -0.51
CA GLU A 19 18.39 -0.29 -1.03
C GLU A 19 16.90 -0.56 -1.25
N GLY A 20 16.05 0.40 -0.87
CA GLY A 20 14.59 0.28 -0.94
C GLY A 20 14.02 -0.62 0.17
N THR A 21 12.69 -0.71 0.21
CA THR A 21 11.95 -1.43 1.28
C THR A 21 12.31 -2.91 1.34
N ILE A 22 12.41 -3.56 0.18
CA ILE A 22 12.75 -4.98 0.09
C ILE A 22 14.22 -5.20 0.48
N GLY A 23 15.13 -4.34 0.01
CA GLY A 23 16.53 -4.43 0.34
C GLY A 23 16.79 -4.26 1.83
N LYS A 24 16.14 -3.30 2.48
CA LYS A 24 16.19 -3.11 3.94
C LYS A 24 15.58 -4.31 4.68
N LEU A 25 14.39 -4.77 4.25
CA LEU A 25 13.72 -5.91 4.89
C LEU A 25 14.54 -7.21 4.83
N VAL A 26 15.34 -7.39 3.77
CA VAL A 26 16.13 -8.61 3.57
C VAL A 26 17.53 -8.51 4.21
N ASN A 27 18.11 -7.30 4.29
CA ASN A 27 19.51 -7.10 4.69
C ASN A 27 19.68 -6.33 6.00
N ASP A 28 18.61 -5.79 6.57
CA ASP A 28 18.63 -5.02 7.81
C ASP A 28 17.95 -5.82 8.92
N ASP A 29 18.75 -6.37 9.79
CA ASP A 29 18.31 -7.18 10.94
C ASP A 29 17.38 -6.37 11.87
N GLU A 30 17.62 -5.06 12.02
CA GLU A 30 16.81 -4.17 12.86
C GLU A 30 15.40 -4.02 12.29
N THR A 31 15.26 -3.80 10.99
CA THR A 31 13.94 -3.74 10.31
C THR A 31 13.22 -5.09 10.36
N ALA A 32 13.95 -6.20 10.24
CA ALA A 32 13.40 -7.56 10.37
C ALA A 32 12.96 -7.84 11.81
N GLU A 33 13.68 -7.35 12.82
CA GLU A 33 13.38 -7.53 14.24
C GLU A 33 12.20 -6.65 14.67
N GLU A 34 12.11 -5.41 14.16
CA GLU A 34 10.94 -4.53 14.35
C GLU A 34 9.67 -5.12 13.75
N LEU A 35 9.75 -5.68 12.54
CA LEU A 35 8.63 -6.38 11.91
C LEU A 35 8.23 -7.63 12.70
N ASN A 36 9.20 -8.42 13.16
CA ASN A 36 8.96 -9.58 14.00
C ASN A 36 8.32 -9.19 15.35
N THR A 37 8.78 -8.10 15.94
CA THR A 37 8.20 -7.55 17.19
C THR A 37 6.78 -7.06 16.98
N ALA A 38 6.50 -6.40 15.84
CA ALA A 38 5.15 -5.99 15.47
C ALA A 38 4.23 -7.21 15.24
N ILE A 39 4.72 -8.24 14.56
CA ILE A 39 3.99 -9.50 14.33
C ILE A 39 3.75 -10.23 15.66
N GLN A 40 4.73 -10.28 16.55
CA GLN A 40 4.59 -10.88 17.87
C GLN A 40 3.61 -10.07 18.75
N GLY A 41 3.65 -8.75 18.71
CA GLY A 41 2.70 -7.88 19.39
C GLY A 41 1.27 -8.13 18.92
N VAL A 42 1.08 -8.28 17.61
CA VAL A 42 -0.20 -8.65 17.01
C VAL A 42 -0.62 -10.06 17.45
N ASN A 43 0.28 -11.05 17.45
CA ASN A 43 0.00 -12.42 17.90
C ASN A 43 -0.36 -12.50 19.39
N ASN A 44 0.34 -11.77 20.25
CA ASN A 44 0.01 -11.70 21.68
C ASN A 44 -1.35 -11.04 21.94
N MET A 45 -1.73 -10.08 21.11
CA MET A 45 -3.06 -9.47 21.13
C MET A 45 -4.15 -10.47 20.65
N LEU A 46 -3.78 -11.38 19.74
CA LEU A 46 -4.65 -12.43 19.20
C LEU A 46 -4.93 -13.55 20.18
N ASP A 47 -3.95 -13.99 20.95
CA ASP A 47 -4.11 -15.02 21.99
C ASP A 47 -5.07 -14.56 23.10
N THR A 48 -5.12 -13.26 23.35
CA THR A 48 -6.03 -12.67 24.34
C THR A 48 -7.46 -12.51 23.82
N ALA A 49 -7.67 -12.40 22.51
CA ALA A 49 -8.97 -12.10 21.90
C ALA A 49 -9.66 -13.29 21.22
N GLY A 50 -9.00 -14.45 21.07
CA GLY A 50 -9.58 -15.75 20.63
C GLY A 50 -10.35 -15.79 19.30
N LYS A 51 -10.52 -14.65 18.60
CA LYS A 51 -11.34 -14.54 17.38
C LYS A 51 -10.80 -13.58 16.31
N LEU A 52 -9.66 -12.96 16.52
CA LEU A 52 -9.12 -12.00 15.54
C LEU A 52 -8.45 -12.74 14.38
N GLN A 53 -8.94 -12.50 13.18
CA GLN A 53 -8.24 -12.92 11.97
C GLN A 53 -7.31 -11.81 11.54
N THR A 54 -6.02 -12.11 11.37
CA THR A 54 -5.03 -11.18 10.83
C THR A 54 -4.49 -11.70 9.53
N GLY A 55 -4.01 -10.77 8.72
CA GLY A 55 -3.32 -11.08 7.49
C GLY A 55 -2.34 -9.98 7.14
N ILE A 56 -1.28 -10.36 6.47
CA ILE A 56 -0.31 -9.44 5.89
C ILE A 56 -0.48 -9.48 4.38
N GLU A 57 -0.66 -8.32 3.79
CA GLU A 57 -0.74 -8.13 2.36
C GLU A 57 0.52 -7.42 1.88
N PHE A 58 1.23 -8.05 0.98
CA PHE A 58 2.34 -7.48 0.24
C PHE A 58 1.90 -7.31 -1.21
N GLN A 59 2.05 -6.10 -1.75
CA GLN A 59 1.69 -5.79 -3.13
C GLN A 59 2.78 -4.97 -3.78
N SER A 60 3.18 -5.36 -4.99
CA SER A 60 4.11 -4.59 -5.82
C SER A 60 3.60 -4.52 -7.25
N TYR A 61 3.66 -3.34 -7.84
CA TYR A 61 3.24 -3.11 -9.22
C TYR A 61 4.06 -2.03 -9.91
N TYR A 62 4.18 -2.16 -11.20
CA TYR A 62 4.91 -1.23 -12.05
C TYR A 62 3.98 -0.15 -12.58
N LEU A 63 4.34 1.11 -12.36
CA LEU A 63 3.65 2.28 -12.86
C LEU A 63 4.24 2.66 -14.22
N GLY A 64 3.43 2.63 -15.27
CA GLY A 64 3.89 2.89 -16.64
C GLY A 64 4.45 4.29 -16.83
N GLU A 65 3.81 5.32 -16.29
CA GLU A 65 4.23 6.72 -16.44
C GLU A 65 5.51 7.04 -15.63
N ALA A 66 5.57 6.53 -14.39
CA ALA A 66 6.74 6.72 -13.53
C ALA A 66 7.94 5.87 -13.96
N ALA A 67 7.73 4.86 -14.81
CA ALA A 67 8.71 3.83 -15.16
C ALA A 67 9.39 3.24 -13.90
N ALA A 68 8.62 3.04 -12.82
CA ALA A 68 9.14 2.62 -11.53
C ALA A 68 8.13 1.71 -10.81
N ALA A 69 8.63 0.88 -9.91
CA ALA A 69 7.81 0.04 -9.06
C ALA A 69 7.26 0.82 -7.86
N ARG A 70 6.05 0.48 -7.48
CA ARG A 70 5.40 0.92 -6.24
C ARG A 70 5.11 -0.31 -5.41
N THR A 71 5.47 -0.26 -4.14
CA THR A 71 5.33 -1.38 -3.22
C THR A 71 4.53 -0.96 -2.00
N SER A 72 3.68 -1.84 -1.50
CA SER A 72 2.94 -1.62 -0.25
C SER A 72 2.94 -2.87 0.61
N VAL A 73 2.98 -2.65 1.91
CA VAL A 73 2.80 -3.68 2.93
C VAL A 73 1.67 -3.24 3.84
N ASN A 74 0.63 -4.05 3.95
CA ASN A 74 -0.53 -3.76 4.77
C ASN A 74 -0.76 -4.91 5.76
N VAL A 75 -1.10 -4.57 6.99
CA VAL A 75 -1.61 -5.49 8.00
C VAL A 75 -3.11 -5.30 8.09
N LYS A 76 -3.84 -6.37 7.86
CA LYS A 76 -5.29 -6.43 8.00
C LYS A 76 -5.63 -7.10 9.33
N VAL A 77 -6.40 -6.43 10.18
CA VAL A 77 -6.91 -6.97 11.45
C VAL A 77 -8.42 -7.05 11.36
N GLN A 78 -8.97 -8.25 11.42
CA GLN A 78 -10.39 -8.51 11.24
C GLN A 78 -11.00 -9.11 12.52
N PRO A 79 -11.60 -8.29 13.41
CA PRO A 79 -12.20 -8.76 14.66
C PRO A 79 -13.53 -9.47 14.46
N GLY A 80 -14.12 -9.38 13.28
CA GLY A 80 -15.40 -10.02 12.93
C GLY A 80 -15.56 -10.10 11.43
N LEU A 81 -16.54 -10.87 10.95
CA LEU A 81 -16.75 -11.05 9.50
C LEU A 81 -17.23 -9.78 8.80
N ASP A 82 -17.82 -8.86 9.56
CA ASP A 82 -18.49 -7.66 9.06
C ASP A 82 -17.57 -6.44 8.95
N ARG A 83 -16.33 -6.47 9.52
CA ARG A 83 -15.42 -5.33 9.56
C ARG A 83 -13.97 -5.72 9.65
N TYR A 84 -13.08 -4.83 9.19
CA TYR A 84 -11.64 -4.95 9.41
C TYR A 84 -10.96 -3.58 9.51
N TYR A 85 -9.78 -3.59 10.10
CA TYR A 85 -8.84 -2.47 10.09
C TYR A 85 -7.68 -2.81 9.17
N LEU A 86 -7.19 -1.81 8.46
CA LEU A 86 -6.04 -1.95 7.58
C LEU A 86 -5.04 -0.86 7.94
N ILE A 87 -3.84 -1.27 8.27
CA ILE A 87 -2.71 -0.38 8.58
C ILE A 87 -1.57 -0.78 7.67
N GLY A 88 -0.90 0.18 7.05
CA GLY A 88 0.15 -0.16 6.12
C GLY A 88 1.04 1.01 5.72
N VAL A 89 2.06 0.65 4.98
CA VAL A 89 3.05 1.56 4.41
C VAL A 89 3.13 1.37 2.90
N VAL A 90 3.41 2.45 2.20
CA VAL A 90 3.53 2.47 0.74
C VAL A 90 4.81 3.19 0.37
N ASP A 91 5.66 2.53 -0.38
CA ASP A 91 6.79 3.12 -1.08
C ASP A 91 6.31 3.57 -2.47
N ASP A 92 6.27 4.88 -2.68
CA ASP A 92 5.72 5.49 -3.88
C ASP A 92 6.82 6.23 -4.64
N PRO A 93 7.12 5.86 -5.89
CA PRO A 93 8.14 6.53 -6.68
C PRO A 93 7.86 8.01 -6.95
N PHE A 94 6.61 8.46 -6.85
CA PHE A 94 6.26 9.87 -6.92
C PHE A 94 6.58 10.64 -5.63
N GLY A 95 6.89 9.94 -4.53
CA GLY A 95 7.19 10.52 -3.21
C GLY A 95 5.99 11.17 -2.52
N VAL A 96 6.28 11.88 -1.44
CA VAL A 96 5.30 12.67 -0.68
C VAL A 96 5.37 14.13 -1.16
N VAL A 97 4.24 14.67 -1.55
CA VAL A 97 4.13 16.09 -1.96
C VAL A 97 3.55 16.88 -0.80
N GLU A 98 4.38 17.68 -0.16
CA GLU A 98 3.94 18.67 0.85
C GLU A 98 3.64 20.00 0.15
N GLY A 99 2.42 20.49 0.26
CA GLY A 99 2.06 21.85 -0.10
C GLY A 99 2.22 22.76 1.13
N ILE A 100 3.07 23.77 1.05
CA ILE A 100 3.21 24.80 2.07
C ILE A 100 2.62 26.08 1.46
N ASP A 101 1.43 26.45 1.91
CA ASP A 101 0.82 27.74 1.56
C ASP A 101 1.25 28.77 2.61
N THR A 102 2.10 29.70 2.22
CA THR A 102 2.56 30.79 3.07
C THR A 102 1.85 32.08 2.64
N THR A 103 1.01 32.61 3.50
CA THR A 103 0.40 33.92 3.30
C THR A 103 1.19 34.97 4.07
N THR A 104 1.84 35.87 3.34
CA THR A 104 2.59 36.98 3.94
C THR A 104 1.86 38.30 3.62
N THR A 105 1.47 39.02 4.66
CA THR A 105 0.89 40.37 4.54
C THR A 105 1.91 41.40 4.99
N THR A 106 2.40 42.23 4.06
CA THR A 106 3.30 43.34 4.36
C THR A 106 2.70 44.61 3.81
N ASN A 107 2.55 45.63 4.66
CA ASN A 107 1.99 46.95 4.32
C ASN A 107 0.64 46.91 3.59
N GLY A 108 -0.27 46.03 4.02
CA GLY A 108 -1.60 45.89 3.42
C GLY A 108 -1.65 45.12 2.08
N THR A 109 -0.51 44.63 1.61
CA THR A 109 -0.46 43.75 0.43
C THR A 109 -0.27 42.32 0.86
N THR A 110 -1.23 41.47 0.52
CA THR A 110 -1.18 40.04 0.83
C THR A 110 -0.58 39.30 -0.36
N THR A 111 0.52 38.59 -0.13
CA THR A 111 1.16 37.72 -1.12
C THR A 111 0.98 36.27 -0.66
N GLU A 112 0.32 35.47 -1.46
CA GLU A 112 0.22 34.03 -1.28
C GLU A 112 1.34 33.35 -2.08
N VAL A 113 2.21 32.64 -1.37
CA VAL A 113 3.25 31.82 -1.97
C VAL A 113 2.91 30.36 -1.66
N SER A 114 2.56 29.62 -2.72
CA SER A 114 2.34 28.18 -2.65
C SER A 114 3.62 27.46 -3.07
N GLU A 115 4.31 26.86 -2.12
CA GLU A 115 5.52 26.09 -2.38
C GLU A 115 5.17 24.59 -2.32
N ARG A 116 5.48 23.85 -3.38
CA ARG A 116 5.34 22.39 -3.41
C ARG A 116 6.70 21.75 -3.25
N LYS A 117 6.93 21.13 -2.11
CA LYS A 117 8.13 20.35 -1.85
C LYS A 117 7.84 18.87 -2.05
N THR A 118 8.48 18.26 -3.03
CA THR A 118 8.40 16.80 -3.23
C THR A 118 9.56 16.15 -2.50
N ARG A 119 9.25 15.36 -1.50
CA ARG A 119 10.23 14.52 -0.80
C ARG A 119 10.18 13.12 -1.41
N ARG A 120 11.24 12.76 -2.11
CA ARG A 120 11.44 11.40 -2.61
C ARG A 120 12.03 10.56 -1.49
N ASN A 121 11.71 9.28 -1.43
CA ASN A 121 12.12 8.31 -0.39
C ASN A 121 11.43 8.48 0.97
N GLU A 122 10.25 9.06 1.01
CA GLU A 122 9.39 9.03 2.19
C GLU A 122 8.25 8.04 1.98
N PHE A 123 7.99 7.23 3.00
CA PHE A 123 6.86 6.31 3.00
C PHE A 123 5.55 7.04 3.20
N LYS A 124 4.53 6.55 2.54
CA LYS A 124 3.14 6.94 2.79
C LYS A 124 2.47 5.92 3.69
N PHE A 125 1.57 6.38 4.55
CA PHE A 125 0.87 5.55 5.50
C PHE A 125 -0.60 5.36 5.11
N ASN A 126 -1.09 4.16 5.39
CA ASN A 126 -2.49 3.80 5.30
C ASN A 126 -3.01 3.45 6.69
N ALA A 127 -4.17 3.97 7.06
CA ALA A 127 -4.92 3.59 8.24
C ALA A 127 -6.42 3.67 7.93
N GLN A 128 -7.05 2.54 7.67
CA GLN A 128 -8.42 2.50 7.18
C GLN A 128 -9.27 1.60 8.07
N PHE A 129 -10.51 1.99 8.26
CA PHE A 129 -11.60 1.13 8.74
C PHE A 129 -12.44 0.68 7.56
N ALA A 130 -12.83 -0.59 7.55
CA ALA A 130 -13.65 -1.18 6.52
C ALA A 130 -14.85 -1.90 7.10
N LYS A 131 -16.00 -1.76 6.44
CA LYS A 131 -17.24 -2.47 6.73
C LYS A 131 -17.65 -3.29 5.52
N ASN A 132 -17.86 -4.58 5.75
CA ASN A 132 -18.31 -5.54 4.72
C ASN A 132 -19.83 -5.62 4.68
N PHE A 133 -20.38 -5.60 3.47
CA PHE A 133 -21.81 -5.78 3.18
C PHE A 133 -21.94 -6.81 2.05
N TYR A 134 -22.14 -8.08 2.39
CA TYR A 134 -22.19 -9.16 1.41
C TYR A 134 -20.98 -9.16 0.44
N ASN A 135 -21.21 -8.76 -0.80
CA ASN A 135 -20.18 -8.75 -1.85
C ASN A 135 -19.44 -7.41 -1.97
N PHE A 136 -19.81 -6.40 -1.23
CA PHE A 136 -19.12 -5.12 -1.28
C PHE A 136 -18.61 -4.68 0.09
N THR A 137 -17.56 -3.89 0.08
CA THR A 137 -16.92 -3.31 1.27
C THR A 137 -16.78 -1.82 1.08
N VAL A 138 -17.11 -1.06 2.11
CA VAL A 138 -16.82 0.37 2.17
C VAL A 138 -15.66 0.58 3.12
N ARG A 139 -14.68 1.35 2.69
CA ARG A 139 -13.48 1.70 3.47
C ARG A 139 -13.40 3.21 3.64
N GLY A 140 -12.85 3.66 4.76
CA GLY A 140 -12.59 5.06 5.02
C GLY A 140 -11.47 5.25 6.01
N GLY A 141 -10.78 6.37 5.91
CA GLY A 141 -9.66 6.71 6.78
C GLY A 141 -8.53 7.42 6.06
N ILE A 142 -7.31 7.12 6.45
CA ILE A 142 -6.09 7.65 5.85
C ILE A 142 -5.65 6.71 4.72
N ILE A 143 -5.56 7.23 3.52
CA ILE A 143 -5.01 6.58 2.33
C ILE A 143 -3.82 7.42 1.87
N GLU A 144 -2.61 6.86 1.96
CA GLU A 144 -1.38 7.52 1.53
C GLU A 144 -1.16 8.92 2.12
N ASN A 145 -1.26 9.01 3.44
CA ASN A 145 -1.14 10.24 4.23
C ASN A 145 -2.31 11.23 4.06
N ALA A 146 -3.33 10.90 3.27
CA ALA A 146 -4.46 11.78 3.01
C ALA A 146 -5.78 11.12 3.43
N GLY A 147 -6.77 11.94 3.79
CA GLY A 147 -8.13 11.44 4.02
C GLY A 147 -8.71 10.86 2.74
N GLY A 148 -9.39 9.72 2.85
CA GLY A 148 -9.96 9.04 1.69
C GLY A 148 -11.04 8.04 2.02
N VAL A 149 -11.72 7.61 0.96
CA VAL A 149 -12.75 6.57 0.98
C VAL A 149 -12.46 5.55 -0.12
N GLY A 150 -12.85 4.31 0.13
CA GLY A 150 -12.70 3.21 -0.81
C GLY A 150 -13.96 2.37 -0.88
N PHE A 151 -14.17 1.79 -2.02
CA PHE A 151 -15.25 0.84 -2.29
C PHE A 151 -14.67 -0.37 -2.99
N ASP A 152 -14.91 -1.57 -2.43
CA ASP A 152 -14.49 -2.83 -3.03
C ASP A 152 -15.71 -3.67 -3.38
N TYR A 153 -15.68 -4.32 -4.53
CA TYR A 153 -16.71 -5.24 -4.96
C TYR A 153 -16.08 -6.59 -5.32
N MET A 154 -16.60 -7.66 -4.67
CA MET A 154 -16.13 -9.02 -4.91
C MET A 154 -16.89 -9.66 -6.07
N LEU A 155 -16.14 -10.18 -7.03
CA LEU A 155 -16.64 -10.82 -8.25
C LEU A 155 -16.23 -12.30 -8.27
N PHE A 156 -16.94 -13.11 -9.06
CA PHE A 156 -16.61 -14.50 -9.33
C PHE A 156 -16.35 -15.35 -8.07
N ARG A 157 -17.22 -15.26 -7.06
CA ARG A 157 -17.07 -15.97 -5.78
C ARG A 157 -15.73 -15.68 -5.10
N ASN A 158 -15.41 -14.40 -4.97
CA ASN A 158 -14.18 -13.87 -4.37
C ASN A 158 -12.88 -14.17 -5.15
N ARG A 159 -12.95 -14.57 -6.41
CA ARG A 159 -11.76 -14.72 -7.25
C ARG A 159 -11.26 -13.39 -7.81
N ALA A 160 -12.14 -12.42 -7.98
CA ALA A 160 -11.74 -11.09 -8.40
C ALA A 160 -12.31 -10.03 -7.46
N LYS A 161 -11.57 -8.97 -7.25
CA LYS A 161 -11.94 -7.78 -6.46
C LYS A 161 -11.73 -6.54 -7.30
N LEU A 162 -12.81 -5.80 -7.51
CA LEU A 162 -12.76 -4.45 -8.08
C LEU A 162 -12.71 -3.45 -6.93
N SER A 163 -11.73 -2.57 -6.92
CA SER A 163 -11.56 -1.53 -5.92
C SER A 163 -11.58 -0.15 -6.56
N LEU A 164 -12.31 0.76 -5.96
CA LEU A 164 -12.32 2.18 -6.31
C LEU A 164 -11.95 2.98 -5.06
N GLU A 165 -11.00 3.87 -5.17
CA GLU A 165 -10.54 4.75 -4.09
C GLU A 165 -10.58 6.20 -4.53
N ALA A 166 -11.01 7.07 -3.61
CA ALA A 166 -10.97 8.51 -3.77
C ALA A 166 -10.33 9.11 -2.51
N PHE A 167 -9.22 9.79 -2.67
CA PHE A 167 -8.46 10.35 -1.55
C PHE A 167 -7.77 11.66 -1.95
N GLN A 168 -7.17 12.34 -0.97
CA GLN A 168 -6.51 13.64 -1.16
C GLN A 168 -7.48 14.67 -1.77
N PHE A 169 -8.56 14.98 -1.07
CA PHE A 169 -9.68 15.81 -1.58
C PHE A 169 -9.28 17.22 -2.02
N SER A 170 -8.15 17.76 -1.58
CA SER A 170 -7.60 19.03 -2.08
C SER A 170 -7.10 18.94 -3.52
N GLN A 171 -6.64 17.78 -3.94
CA GLN A 171 -6.25 17.41 -5.30
C GLN A 171 -6.74 15.99 -5.55
N LEU A 172 -8.05 15.86 -5.78
CA LEU A 172 -8.74 14.59 -5.82
C LEU A 172 -8.01 13.55 -6.66
N ASN A 173 -7.54 12.49 -6.00
CA ASN A 173 -6.95 11.32 -6.62
C ASN A 173 -7.99 10.21 -6.66
N ILE A 174 -8.26 9.68 -7.84
CA ILE A 174 -9.11 8.51 -8.05
C ILE A 174 -8.26 7.36 -8.57
N ARG A 175 -8.32 6.25 -7.85
CA ARG A 175 -7.68 4.98 -8.23
C ARG A 175 -8.73 3.92 -8.47
N ALA A 176 -8.60 3.21 -9.59
CA ALA A 176 -9.36 2.00 -9.88
C ALA A 176 -8.41 0.82 -9.99
N GLN A 177 -8.75 -0.29 -9.36
CA GLN A 177 -7.91 -1.48 -9.28
C GLN A 177 -8.76 -2.74 -9.48
N LEU A 178 -8.28 -3.64 -10.32
CA LEU A 178 -8.78 -5.00 -10.42
C LEU A 178 -7.72 -5.96 -9.89
N GLN A 179 -8.09 -6.76 -8.91
CA GLN A 179 -7.27 -7.84 -8.36
C GLN A 179 -7.88 -9.18 -8.77
N TYR A 180 -7.04 -10.12 -9.20
CA TYR A 180 -7.45 -11.48 -9.54
C TYR A 180 -6.63 -12.50 -8.76
N ASN A 181 -7.28 -13.27 -7.90
CA ASN A 181 -6.65 -14.28 -7.05
C ASN A 181 -6.32 -15.53 -7.89
N LEU A 182 -5.04 -15.87 -7.97
CA LEU A 182 -4.53 -17.02 -8.70
C LEU A 182 -4.57 -18.29 -7.83
N TYR A 183 -3.84 -18.27 -6.72
CA TYR A 183 -3.68 -19.44 -5.86
C TYR A 183 -3.18 -19.02 -4.46
N LYS A 184 -3.79 -19.58 -3.39
CA LYS A 184 -3.31 -19.47 -1.98
C LYS A 184 -2.72 -18.10 -1.62
N GLY A 185 -3.52 -17.05 -1.74
CA GLY A 185 -3.09 -15.69 -1.38
C GLY A 185 -2.29 -14.94 -2.44
N ILE A 186 -1.80 -15.62 -3.49
CA ILE A 186 -1.11 -14.96 -4.60
C ILE A 186 -2.16 -14.40 -5.57
N TYR A 187 -2.00 -13.14 -5.96
CA TYR A 187 -2.91 -12.47 -6.88
C TYR A 187 -2.18 -11.57 -7.87
N LEU A 188 -2.81 -11.35 -9.00
CA LEU A 188 -2.44 -10.31 -9.95
C LEU A 188 -3.25 -9.05 -9.68
N VAL A 189 -2.67 -7.92 -9.95
CA VAL A 189 -3.30 -6.61 -9.81
C VAL A 189 -3.01 -5.74 -11.01
N GLY A 190 -4.03 -5.02 -11.46
CA GLY A 190 -3.90 -4.04 -12.53
C GLY A 190 -4.90 -2.92 -12.35
N GLY A 191 -4.59 -1.75 -12.87
CA GLY A 191 -5.50 -0.62 -12.69
C GLY A 191 -4.97 0.70 -13.21
N GLY A 192 -5.63 1.77 -12.79
CA GLY A 192 -5.24 3.15 -13.06
C GLY A 192 -5.10 3.94 -11.78
N ASN A 193 -4.01 4.67 -11.69
CA ASN A 193 -3.70 5.59 -10.60
C ASN A 193 -3.90 7.03 -11.07
N ASP A 194 -4.43 7.88 -10.19
CA ASP A 194 -4.67 9.32 -10.42
C ASP A 194 -5.45 9.60 -11.72
N MET A 195 -6.58 8.91 -11.89
CA MET A 195 -7.35 8.93 -13.14
C MET A 195 -7.88 10.33 -13.53
N LEU A 196 -8.03 11.23 -12.55
CA LEU A 196 -8.45 12.62 -12.76
C LEU A 196 -7.28 13.61 -12.75
N GLY A 197 -6.09 13.16 -12.40
CA GLY A 197 -4.90 14.00 -12.32
C GLY A 197 -4.44 14.55 -13.67
N ASN A 198 -3.45 15.43 -13.64
CA ASN A 198 -2.81 15.95 -14.83
C ASN A 198 -2.08 14.84 -15.61
N ALA A 199 -1.88 15.02 -16.91
CA ALA A 199 -1.35 14.02 -17.82
C ALA A 199 -0.05 13.31 -17.34
N GLY A 200 0.81 13.98 -16.58
CA GLY A 200 2.05 13.40 -16.04
C GLY A 200 1.90 12.60 -14.74
N LYS A 201 0.68 12.44 -14.21
CA LYS A 201 0.40 11.66 -12.99
C LYS A 201 -0.51 10.47 -13.24
N ARG A 202 -1.27 10.49 -14.33
CA ARG A 202 -2.13 9.37 -14.73
C ARG A 202 -1.25 8.21 -15.11
N SER A 203 -1.37 7.10 -14.43
CA SER A 203 -0.56 5.92 -14.73
C SER A 203 -1.41 4.66 -14.68
N GLY A 204 -1.36 3.90 -15.76
CA GLY A 204 -1.75 2.51 -15.71
C GLY A 204 -0.69 1.70 -14.98
N TYR A 205 -1.11 0.65 -14.30
CA TYR A 205 -0.19 -0.24 -13.60
C TYR A 205 -0.59 -1.70 -13.69
N LEU A 206 0.42 -2.55 -13.57
CA LEU A 206 0.26 -3.99 -13.50
C LEU A 206 1.27 -4.57 -12.51
N GLY A 207 0.86 -5.56 -11.75
CA GLY A 207 1.72 -6.18 -10.76
C GLY A 207 1.12 -7.42 -10.13
N ALA A 208 1.68 -7.78 -9.00
CA ALA A 208 1.26 -8.93 -8.22
C ALA A 208 1.30 -8.62 -6.72
N GLY A 209 0.64 -9.46 -5.96
CA GLY A 209 0.70 -9.40 -4.51
C GLY A 209 0.52 -10.76 -3.88
N LEU A 210 0.79 -10.77 -2.58
CA LEU A 210 0.67 -11.93 -1.72
C LEU A 210 -0.10 -11.52 -0.47
N PHE A 211 -1.13 -12.28 -0.13
CA PHE A 211 -1.86 -12.15 1.12
C PHE A 211 -1.62 -13.38 1.97
N LEU A 212 -0.99 -13.20 3.12
CA LEU A 212 -0.70 -14.25 4.09
C LEU A 212 -1.68 -14.13 5.25
N THR A 213 -2.37 -15.21 5.53
CA THR A 213 -3.24 -15.34 6.71
C THR A 213 -2.44 -15.72 7.95
N ASN A 214 -3.06 -15.61 9.12
CA ASN A 214 -2.45 -16.06 10.38
C ASN A 214 -2.01 -17.54 10.33
N ASP A 215 -2.76 -18.39 9.64
CA ASP A 215 -2.43 -19.82 9.51
C ASP A 215 -1.24 -20.04 8.57
N ASP A 216 -1.13 -19.25 7.49
CA ASP A 216 0.03 -19.29 6.59
C ASP A 216 1.30 -18.84 7.33
N LEU A 217 1.20 -17.80 8.17
CA LEU A 217 2.33 -17.30 8.98
C LEU A 217 2.79 -18.34 10.02
N LYS A 218 1.86 -19.04 10.67
CA LYS A 218 2.19 -20.13 11.60
C LYS A 218 2.89 -21.29 10.90
N LEU A 219 2.45 -21.65 9.69
CA LEU A 219 3.09 -22.70 8.90
C LEU A 219 4.51 -22.31 8.50
N LEU A 220 4.73 -21.05 8.09
CA LEU A 220 6.07 -20.54 7.75
C LEU A 220 7.00 -20.53 8.99
N ALA A 221 6.51 -20.05 10.12
CA ALA A 221 7.28 -20.04 11.36
C ALA A 221 7.62 -21.46 11.85
N GLY A 222 6.69 -22.42 11.74
CA GLY A 222 6.92 -23.81 12.12
C GLY A 222 7.83 -24.59 11.16
N SER A 223 8.05 -24.11 9.94
CA SER A 223 8.97 -24.74 8.96
C SER A 223 10.41 -24.23 9.07
N LEU A 224 10.64 -23.17 9.85
CA LEU A 224 11.95 -22.53 10.08
C LEU A 224 12.61 -22.97 11.40
N LEU A 225 11.89 -23.73 12.22
CA LEU A 225 12.33 -24.37 13.46
C LEU A 225 12.57 -25.89 13.24
#